data_7411af8b8a106d7b400d856d7698c2e5
#
_entry.id   7411af8b8a106d7b400d856d7698c2e5
#
_cell.length_a   1.000
_cell.length_b   1.000
_cell.length_c   1.000
_cell.angle_alpha   90.00
_cell.angle_beta   90.00
_cell.angle_gamma   90.00
#
_symmetry.space_group_name_H-M   'P 1'
#
loop_
_entity.id
_entity.type
_entity.pdbx_description
1 polymer ?
#
loop_
_entity_poly.entity_id
_entity_poly.type
_entity_poly.pdbx_seq_one_letter_code
_entity_poly.pdbx_strand_id
1 'polypeptide(L)'
;APQANFNYEFDDYSHMRIRYNGRSNQPSTSQLQPVPDNSDPLNVSLGNPYLQPYFNHNLNANFGYTNRETFTSIHGQVGGGMVSNAITNAKWYDQANVQYSIPVNGPGTYSANGRIMVNSPLGDSDFSIYSNTNASYNQSTSFIGSGGLDCGKYYNAETADFNYDLFHEDYPDLSKAEDAFTANRTQTMSFTQRLRFTYRNDIVELIAGGRTRMSKSWYTIAGGNV
;
A
#
# COMPACT_ATOMS: atom_id res chain seq x y z
N ALA A 1 -18.37 12.40 -0.97
CA ALA A 1 -17.05 11.99 -1.48
C ALA A 1 -16.66 12.95 -2.60
N PRO A 2 -15.59 13.74 -2.47
CA PRO A 2 -15.12 14.63 -3.53
C PRO A 2 -14.56 13.83 -4.69
N GLN A 3 -14.90 14.27 -5.91
CA GLN A 3 -14.36 13.66 -7.13
C GLN A 3 -14.15 14.74 -8.20
N ALA A 4 -13.12 14.56 -9.00
CA ALA A 4 -12.82 15.39 -10.15
C ALA A 4 -12.36 14.53 -11.32
N ASN A 5 -12.83 14.84 -12.51
CA ASN A 5 -12.42 14.18 -13.74
C ASN A 5 -12.05 15.25 -14.76
N PHE A 6 -10.87 15.09 -15.34
CA PHE A 6 -10.39 15.91 -16.44
C PHE A 6 -10.05 14.99 -17.60
N ASN A 7 -10.62 15.28 -18.78
CA ASN A 7 -10.33 14.57 -20.01
C ASN A 7 -9.87 15.62 -21.03
N TYR A 8 -8.80 15.30 -21.72
CA TYR A 8 -8.25 16.16 -22.77
C TYR A 8 -7.81 15.31 -23.95
N GLU A 9 -8.26 15.69 -25.13
CA GLU A 9 -7.88 15.11 -26.42
C GLU A 9 -6.94 16.10 -27.08
N PHE A 10 -5.68 15.69 -27.30
CA PHE A 10 -4.68 16.53 -27.94
C PHE A 10 -4.88 16.57 -29.45
N ASP A 11 -5.18 15.39 -29.99
CA ASP A 11 -5.45 15.13 -31.40
C ASP A 11 -6.22 13.80 -31.54
N ASP A 12 -6.46 13.34 -32.76
CA ASP A 12 -7.17 12.09 -33.07
C ASP A 12 -6.43 10.82 -32.56
N TYR A 13 -5.19 10.94 -32.15
CA TYR A 13 -4.31 9.84 -31.75
C TYR A 13 -3.97 9.84 -30.26
N SER A 14 -4.12 10.98 -29.59
CA SER A 14 -3.63 11.16 -28.22
C SER A 14 -4.65 11.79 -27.28
N HIS A 15 -4.78 11.18 -26.13
CA HIS A 15 -5.69 11.62 -25.08
C HIS A 15 -5.06 11.49 -23.70
N MET A 16 -5.50 12.34 -22.79
CA MET A 16 -5.15 12.28 -21.38
C MET A 16 -6.42 12.32 -20.52
N ARG A 17 -6.42 11.51 -19.48
CA ARG A 17 -7.48 11.50 -18.47
C ARG A 17 -6.88 11.54 -17.09
N ILE A 18 -7.30 12.51 -16.30
CA ILE A 18 -6.93 12.61 -14.89
C ILE A 18 -8.21 12.45 -14.06
N ARG A 19 -8.15 11.59 -13.06
CA ARG A 19 -9.25 11.33 -12.14
C ARG A 19 -8.75 11.40 -10.71
N TYR A 20 -9.43 12.21 -9.92
CA TYR A 20 -9.28 12.24 -8.49
C TYR A 20 -10.57 11.76 -7.84
N ASN A 21 -10.44 10.94 -6.80
CA ASN A 21 -11.55 10.61 -5.92
C ASN A 21 -11.09 10.54 -4.47
N GLY A 22 -11.91 11.12 -3.58
CA GLY A 22 -11.75 11.05 -2.15
C GLY A 22 -12.91 10.30 -1.51
N ARG A 23 -12.63 9.43 -0.53
CA ARG A 23 -13.65 8.66 0.16
C ARG A 23 -13.31 8.51 1.64
N SER A 24 -14.29 8.81 2.51
CA SER A 24 -14.25 8.44 3.92
C SER A 24 -14.72 7.00 4.09
N ASN A 25 -14.00 6.23 4.91
CA ASN A 25 -14.34 4.87 5.25
C ASN A 25 -14.39 4.72 6.77
N GLN A 26 -15.32 3.90 7.23
CA GLN A 26 -15.48 3.56 8.64
C GLN A 26 -14.59 2.35 8.97
N PRO A 27 -14.13 2.23 10.24
CA PRO A 27 -13.56 0.99 10.74
C PRO A 27 -14.57 -0.16 10.58
N SER A 28 -14.08 -1.38 10.43
CA SER A 28 -14.95 -2.56 10.41
C SER A 28 -15.51 -2.87 11.80
N THR A 29 -16.64 -3.58 11.84
CA THR A 29 -17.26 -3.99 13.12
C THR A 29 -16.30 -4.82 13.97
N SER A 30 -15.53 -5.72 13.35
CA SER A 30 -14.52 -6.52 14.05
C SER A 30 -13.38 -5.70 14.66
N GLN A 31 -13.01 -4.59 14.00
CA GLN A 31 -12.00 -3.68 14.55
C GLN A 31 -12.53 -2.84 15.72
N LEU A 32 -13.83 -2.54 15.75
CA LEU A 32 -14.47 -1.75 16.80
C LEU A 32 -14.90 -2.57 18.00
N GLN A 33 -15.06 -3.89 17.85
CA GLN A 33 -15.60 -4.76 18.88
C GLN A 33 -14.62 -4.92 20.04
N PRO A 34 -14.98 -4.47 21.27
CA PRO A 34 -14.10 -4.52 22.42
C PRO A 34 -14.11 -5.93 23.08
N VAL A 35 -13.80 -6.94 22.28
CA VAL A 35 -13.71 -8.33 22.74
C VAL A 35 -12.39 -8.92 22.26
N PRO A 36 -11.49 -9.33 23.16
CA PRO A 36 -10.26 -10.01 22.80
C PRO A 36 -10.53 -11.34 22.10
N ASP A 37 -9.87 -11.57 20.97
CA ASP A 37 -9.81 -12.89 20.34
C ASP A 37 -8.52 -13.58 20.75
N ASN A 38 -8.66 -14.59 21.62
CA ASN A 38 -7.60 -15.42 22.16
C ASN A 38 -7.67 -16.88 21.66
N SER A 39 -8.28 -17.11 20.50
CA SER A 39 -8.35 -18.44 19.87
C SER A 39 -6.95 -19.03 19.64
N ASP A 40 -5.96 -18.18 19.41
CA ASP A 40 -4.54 -18.50 19.49
C ASP A 40 -3.95 -17.90 20.76
N PRO A 41 -3.60 -18.74 21.78
CA PRO A 41 -3.09 -18.23 23.05
C PRO A 41 -1.77 -17.45 22.97
N LEU A 42 -1.02 -17.57 21.88
CA LEU A 42 0.23 -16.85 21.64
C LEU A 42 0.03 -15.56 20.85
N ASN A 43 -1.17 -15.33 20.29
CA ASN A 43 -1.48 -14.17 19.46
C ASN A 43 -2.89 -13.65 19.79
N VAL A 44 -2.97 -12.72 20.72
CA VAL A 44 -4.22 -12.11 21.15
C VAL A 44 -4.53 -10.91 20.25
N SER A 45 -5.66 -10.96 19.57
CA SER A 45 -6.15 -9.85 18.75
C SER A 45 -7.21 -9.06 19.52
N LEU A 46 -7.01 -7.75 19.60
CA LEU A 46 -7.88 -6.83 20.28
C LEU A 46 -8.67 -6.00 19.27
N GLY A 47 -9.92 -5.63 19.58
CA GLY A 47 -10.58 -4.54 18.87
C GLY A 47 -10.20 -3.19 19.47
N ASN A 48 -10.74 -2.10 18.92
CA ASN A 48 -10.57 -0.76 19.49
C ASN A 48 -11.83 0.07 19.24
N PRO A 49 -12.65 0.28 20.25
CA PRO A 49 -13.89 1.05 20.11
C PRO A 49 -13.66 2.54 19.82
N TYR A 50 -12.44 3.05 20.03
CA TYR A 50 -12.07 4.45 19.83
C TYR A 50 -11.56 4.76 18.42
N LEU A 51 -11.58 3.78 17.51
CA LEU A 51 -11.16 4.00 16.13
C LEU A 51 -12.03 5.04 15.44
N GLN A 52 -11.35 5.96 14.77
CA GLN A 52 -11.97 7.00 13.96
C GLN A 52 -11.97 6.62 12.48
N PRO A 53 -12.89 7.19 11.70
CA PRO A 53 -12.89 7.05 10.24
C PRO A 53 -11.58 7.52 9.62
N TYR A 54 -11.22 6.89 8.52
CA TYR A 54 -10.06 7.28 7.71
C TYR A 54 -10.49 7.77 6.33
N PHE A 55 -9.66 8.58 5.71
CA PHE A 55 -9.97 9.16 4.42
C PHE A 55 -8.96 8.73 3.34
N ASN A 56 -9.47 8.17 2.25
CA ASN A 56 -8.69 7.76 1.09
C ASN A 56 -8.73 8.85 0.02
N HIS A 57 -7.55 9.27 -0.42
CA HIS A 57 -7.32 10.11 -1.58
C HIS A 57 -6.70 9.26 -2.69
N ASN A 58 -7.29 9.25 -3.88
CA ASN A 58 -6.75 8.57 -5.04
C ASN A 58 -6.69 9.51 -6.23
N LEU A 59 -5.52 9.62 -6.83
CA LEU A 59 -5.27 10.34 -8.06
C LEU A 59 -4.75 9.37 -9.11
N ASN A 60 -5.36 9.38 -10.29
CA ASN A 60 -4.92 8.58 -11.43
C ASN A 60 -4.87 9.45 -12.67
N ALA A 61 -3.75 9.41 -13.37
CA ALA A 61 -3.58 10.01 -14.68
C ALA A 61 -3.26 8.92 -15.70
N ASN A 62 -3.95 8.93 -16.81
CA ASN A 62 -3.75 8.02 -17.93
C ASN A 62 -3.49 8.83 -19.19
N PHE A 63 -2.50 8.42 -19.93
CA PHE A 63 -2.16 8.95 -21.25
C PHE A 63 -2.22 7.82 -22.25
N GLY A 64 -2.86 8.04 -23.38
CA GLY A 64 -2.90 7.12 -24.50
C GLY A 64 -2.51 7.84 -25.79
N TYR A 65 -1.61 7.24 -26.54
CA TYR A 65 -1.27 7.60 -27.91
C TYR A 65 -1.34 6.35 -28.78
N THR A 66 -2.05 6.43 -29.91
CA THR A 66 -2.16 5.32 -30.86
C THR A 66 -2.17 5.89 -32.28
N ASN A 67 -1.08 5.72 -32.98
CA ASN A 67 -0.98 6.09 -34.38
C ASN A 67 -1.30 4.86 -35.24
N ARG A 68 -2.35 4.97 -36.07
CA ARG A 68 -2.82 3.88 -36.93
C ARG A 68 -1.99 3.72 -38.22
N GLU A 69 -1.26 4.75 -38.63
CA GLU A 69 -0.39 4.70 -39.81
C GLU A 69 0.92 3.98 -39.49
N THR A 70 1.50 4.25 -38.32
CA THR A 70 2.75 3.63 -37.87
C THR A 70 2.55 2.44 -36.99
N PHE A 71 1.29 2.07 -36.66
CA PHE A 71 0.92 1.01 -35.71
C PHE A 71 1.61 1.14 -34.35
N THR A 72 2.03 2.35 -33.99
CA THR A 72 2.68 2.64 -32.70
C THR A 72 1.64 2.98 -31.66
N SER A 73 1.72 2.34 -30.49
CA SER A 73 0.91 2.67 -29.35
C SER A 73 1.77 2.91 -28.11
N ILE A 74 1.45 3.98 -27.38
CA ILE A 74 2.09 4.34 -26.10
C ILE A 74 0.99 4.57 -25.09
N HIS A 75 1.03 3.84 -23.99
CA HIS A 75 0.10 4.02 -22.86
C HIS A 75 0.89 4.29 -21.60
N GLY A 76 0.61 5.44 -21.00
CA GLY A 76 1.15 5.86 -19.72
C GLY A 76 0.07 5.89 -18.64
N GLN A 77 0.41 5.45 -17.46
CA GLN A 77 -0.43 5.57 -16.27
C GLN A 77 0.42 6.00 -15.09
N VAL A 78 -0.04 7.00 -14.35
CA VAL A 78 0.52 7.41 -13.06
C VAL A 78 -0.61 7.43 -12.05
N GLY A 79 -0.40 6.77 -10.91
CA GLY A 79 -1.35 6.74 -9.82
C GLY A 79 -0.68 7.17 -8.51
N GLY A 80 -1.43 7.82 -7.64
CA GLY A 80 -1.05 8.14 -6.28
C GLY A 80 -2.21 7.93 -5.33
N GLY A 81 -1.92 7.37 -4.17
CA GLY A 81 -2.86 7.19 -3.09
C GLY A 81 -2.30 7.72 -1.77
N MET A 82 -3.16 8.34 -0.99
CA MET A 82 -2.88 8.75 0.38
C MET A 82 -4.07 8.36 1.25
N VAL A 83 -3.79 7.74 2.39
CA VAL A 83 -4.79 7.48 3.42
C VAL A 83 -4.48 8.33 4.63
N SER A 84 -5.34 9.29 4.92
CA SER A 84 -5.25 10.11 6.12
C SER A 84 -5.91 9.40 7.28
N ASN A 85 -5.33 9.49 8.48
CA ASN A 85 -5.81 8.81 9.69
C ASN A 85 -5.93 7.28 9.47
N ALA A 86 -4.93 6.68 8.83
CA ALA A 86 -4.94 5.29 8.45
C ALA A 86 -5.06 4.36 9.67
N ILE A 87 -5.92 3.34 9.57
CA ILE A 87 -5.96 2.31 10.60
C ILE A 87 -4.78 1.36 10.37
N THR A 88 -3.97 1.20 11.40
CA THR A 88 -2.81 0.32 11.45
C THR A 88 -2.82 -0.48 12.73
N ASN A 89 -1.87 -1.41 12.89
CA ASN A 89 -1.78 -2.20 14.11
C ASN A 89 -0.62 -1.72 14.99
N ALA A 90 -0.90 -1.64 16.29
CA ALA A 90 0.10 -1.61 17.33
C ALA A 90 0.27 -3.02 17.89
N LYS A 91 1.50 -3.49 18.03
CA LYS A 91 1.84 -4.82 18.51
C LYS A 91 2.85 -4.72 19.65
N TRP A 92 2.69 -5.57 20.65
CA TRP A 92 3.65 -5.73 21.74
C TRP A 92 3.66 -7.18 22.24
N TYR A 93 4.66 -7.51 23.03
CA TYR A 93 4.84 -8.81 23.63
C TYR A 93 4.84 -8.67 25.16
N ASP A 94 4.23 -9.60 25.84
CA ASP A 94 4.34 -9.71 27.30
C ASP A 94 5.59 -10.52 27.70
N GLN A 95 5.75 -10.70 29.01
CA GLN A 95 6.88 -11.48 29.58
C GLN A 95 6.84 -12.98 29.22
N ALA A 96 5.68 -13.49 28.82
CA ALA A 96 5.49 -14.86 28.37
C ALA A 96 5.64 -15.02 26.84
N ASN A 97 6.06 -13.95 26.14
CA ASN A 97 6.13 -13.85 24.69
C ASN A 97 4.76 -14.02 23.97
N VAL A 98 3.66 -13.72 24.64
CA VAL A 98 2.36 -13.62 23.97
C VAL A 98 2.32 -12.29 23.21
N GLN A 99 1.99 -12.36 21.94
CA GLN A 99 1.80 -11.16 21.08
C GLN A 99 0.39 -10.61 21.25
N TYR A 100 0.31 -9.33 21.53
CA TYR A 100 -0.93 -8.56 21.47
C TYR A 100 -0.94 -7.66 20.26
N SER A 101 -2.09 -7.52 19.63
CA SER A 101 -2.28 -6.66 18.45
C SER A 101 -3.58 -5.87 18.57
N ILE A 102 -3.50 -4.54 18.53
CA ILE A 102 -4.66 -3.65 18.58
C ILE A 102 -4.66 -2.74 17.34
N PRO A 103 -5.80 -2.57 16.64
CA PRO A 103 -5.91 -1.59 15.58
C PRO A 103 -5.98 -0.18 16.18
N VAL A 104 -5.23 0.76 15.59
CA VAL A 104 -5.15 2.15 16.02
C VAL A 104 -5.15 3.08 14.81
N ASN A 105 -5.61 4.31 14.99
CA ASN A 105 -5.40 5.35 13.99
C ASN A 105 -3.94 5.81 14.05
N GLY A 106 -3.29 5.85 12.92
CA GLY A 106 -1.87 6.20 12.81
C GLY A 106 -1.63 7.26 11.73
N PRO A 107 -0.36 7.60 11.51
CA PRO A 107 0.02 8.50 10.45
C PRO A 107 -0.41 7.96 9.09
N GLY A 108 -0.57 8.85 8.11
CA GLY A 108 -1.02 8.49 6.78
C GLY A 108 -0.14 7.46 6.09
N THR A 109 -0.75 6.67 5.22
CA THR A 109 -0.05 5.80 4.30
C THR A 109 -0.01 6.42 2.92
N TYR A 110 1.05 6.15 2.16
CA TYR A 110 1.27 6.73 0.84
C TYR A 110 1.59 5.64 -0.16
N SER A 111 1.04 5.77 -1.35
CA SER A 111 1.38 4.91 -2.47
C SER A 111 1.54 5.73 -3.75
N ALA A 112 2.47 5.33 -4.59
CA ALA A 112 2.62 5.87 -5.94
C ALA A 112 2.93 4.72 -6.89
N ASN A 113 2.38 4.77 -8.08
CA ASN A 113 2.68 3.81 -9.13
C ASN A 113 2.74 4.49 -10.47
N GLY A 114 3.64 4.00 -11.32
CA GLY A 114 3.78 4.42 -12.70
C GLY A 114 3.88 3.21 -13.62
N ARG A 115 3.25 3.31 -14.77
CA ARG A 115 3.34 2.31 -15.83
C ARG A 115 3.48 2.98 -17.19
N ILE A 116 4.41 2.49 -17.99
CA ILE A 116 4.54 2.89 -19.39
C ILE A 116 4.57 1.62 -20.23
N MET A 117 3.69 1.57 -21.22
CA MET A 117 3.67 0.53 -22.24
C MET A 117 3.94 1.16 -23.59
N VAL A 118 4.84 0.58 -24.34
CA VAL A 118 5.14 0.94 -25.72
C VAL A 118 5.05 -0.30 -26.57
N ASN A 119 4.31 -0.21 -27.64
CA ASN A 119 4.28 -1.22 -28.71
C ASN A 119 4.47 -0.50 -30.03
N SER A 120 5.50 -0.87 -30.77
CA SER A 120 5.85 -0.19 -32.04
C SER A 120 6.55 -1.15 -32.99
N PRO A 121 6.18 -1.15 -34.27
CA PRO A 121 7.06 -1.68 -35.30
C PRO A 121 8.37 -0.89 -35.34
N LEU A 122 9.43 -1.52 -35.79
CA LEU A 122 10.75 -0.88 -36.01
C LEU A 122 10.90 -0.44 -37.48
N GLY A 123 10.30 0.70 -37.77
CA GLY A 123 10.23 1.23 -39.14
C GLY A 123 9.38 0.31 -40.03
N ASP A 124 9.75 0.20 -41.29
CA ASP A 124 9.06 -0.64 -42.29
C ASP A 124 9.57 -2.10 -42.29
N SER A 125 10.16 -2.52 -41.17
CA SER A 125 10.69 -3.88 -41.03
C SER A 125 9.69 -4.83 -40.40
N ASP A 126 9.91 -6.13 -40.58
CA ASP A 126 9.15 -7.21 -39.93
C ASP A 126 9.37 -7.31 -38.42
N PHE A 127 10.11 -6.37 -37.82
CA PHE A 127 10.40 -6.34 -36.39
C PHE A 127 9.47 -5.41 -35.65
N SER A 128 9.08 -5.83 -34.46
CA SER A 128 8.36 -4.98 -33.50
C SER A 128 8.93 -5.11 -32.10
N ILE A 129 8.80 -4.03 -31.32
CA ILE A 129 9.20 -3.97 -29.93
C ILE A 129 7.98 -3.76 -29.04
N TYR A 130 7.90 -4.54 -27.98
CA TYR A 130 7.00 -4.31 -26.88
C TYR A 130 7.79 -4.08 -25.62
N SER A 131 7.55 -2.95 -24.96
CA SER A 131 8.12 -2.58 -23.67
C SER A 131 7.01 -2.32 -22.66
N ASN A 132 7.14 -2.85 -21.47
CA ASN A 132 6.23 -2.58 -20.36
C ASN A 132 7.04 -2.38 -19.08
N THR A 133 7.09 -1.11 -18.65
CA THR A 133 7.79 -0.67 -17.44
C THR A 133 6.78 -0.35 -16.37
N ASN A 134 6.97 -0.91 -15.17
CA ASN A 134 6.17 -0.58 -14.00
C ASN A 134 7.10 -0.20 -12.84
N ALA A 135 6.77 0.88 -12.16
CA ALA A 135 7.39 1.27 -10.91
C ALA A 135 6.30 1.49 -9.86
N SER A 136 6.56 1.10 -8.62
CA SER A 136 5.66 1.39 -7.51
C SER A 136 6.43 1.71 -6.24
N TYR A 137 5.84 2.58 -5.44
CA TYR A 137 6.30 2.96 -4.12
C TYR A 137 5.13 2.85 -3.15
N ASN A 138 5.36 2.22 -1.99
CA ASN A 138 4.40 2.15 -0.91
C ASN A 138 5.09 2.48 0.41
N GLN A 139 4.43 3.27 1.24
CA GLN A 139 4.83 3.56 2.60
C GLN A 139 3.66 3.31 3.54
N SER A 140 3.92 2.52 4.58
CA SER A 140 3.00 2.28 5.69
C SER A 140 3.73 2.45 7.02
N THR A 141 2.97 2.68 8.09
CA THR A 141 3.51 2.78 9.43
C THR A 141 2.73 1.85 10.34
N SER A 142 3.42 1.08 11.17
CA SER A 142 2.87 0.29 12.26
C SER A 142 3.56 0.68 13.55
N PHE A 143 3.02 0.27 14.70
CA PHE A 143 3.62 0.56 16.00
C PHE A 143 4.07 -0.74 16.66
N ILE A 144 5.24 -0.69 17.27
CA ILE A 144 5.81 -1.81 18.03
C ILE A 144 6.03 -1.32 19.45
N GLY A 145 5.42 -1.99 20.41
CA GLY A 145 5.59 -1.70 21.83
C GLY A 145 7.02 -1.93 22.27
N SER A 146 7.55 -1.00 23.06
CA SER A 146 8.84 -1.17 23.73
C SER A 146 8.73 -2.22 24.82
N GLY A 147 9.82 -2.89 25.19
CA GLY A 147 9.84 -3.90 26.25
C GLY A 147 9.50 -3.38 27.66
N GLY A 148 9.20 -2.08 27.79
CA GLY A 148 8.77 -1.45 29.04
C GLY A 148 7.24 -1.30 29.17
N LEU A 149 6.45 -1.72 28.16
CA LEU A 149 5.00 -1.66 28.25
C LEU A 149 4.49 -2.69 29.29
N ASP A 150 3.86 -2.23 30.35
CA ASP A 150 3.24 -3.11 31.36
C ASP A 150 1.90 -3.65 30.83
N CYS A 151 1.96 -4.82 30.19
CA CYS A 151 0.78 -5.49 29.64
C CYS A 151 -0.23 -5.86 30.73
N GLY A 152 0.21 -6.16 31.95
CA GLY A 152 -0.66 -6.51 33.08
C GLY A 152 -1.54 -5.35 33.56
N LYS A 153 -1.16 -4.11 33.20
CA LYS A 153 -1.98 -2.92 33.48
C LYS A 153 -3.29 -2.92 32.69
N TYR A 154 -3.27 -3.44 31.45
CA TYR A 154 -4.39 -3.33 30.50
C TYR A 154 -5.10 -4.65 30.24
N TYR A 155 -4.42 -5.79 30.36
CA TYR A 155 -4.97 -7.12 30.06
C TYR A 155 -4.99 -7.99 31.30
N ASN A 156 -6.18 -8.51 31.65
CA ASN A 156 -6.36 -9.49 32.68
C ASN A 156 -6.42 -10.89 32.05
N ALA A 157 -5.37 -11.69 32.26
CA ALA A 157 -5.28 -13.03 31.69
C ALA A 157 -6.29 -14.03 32.28
N GLU A 158 -6.79 -13.81 33.53
CA GLU A 158 -7.75 -14.71 34.17
C GLU A 158 -9.17 -14.55 33.61
N THR A 159 -9.56 -13.30 33.29
CA THR A 159 -10.88 -12.99 32.70
C THR A 159 -10.85 -12.85 31.21
N ALA A 160 -9.65 -12.83 30.60
CA ALA A 160 -9.40 -12.51 29.21
C ALA A 160 -9.98 -11.15 28.79
N ASP A 161 -10.01 -10.18 29.70
CA ASP A 161 -10.51 -8.84 29.46
C ASP A 161 -9.38 -7.85 29.20
N PHE A 162 -9.65 -6.88 28.35
CA PHE A 162 -8.75 -5.77 28.07
C PHE A 162 -9.41 -4.44 28.46
N ASN A 163 -8.71 -3.62 29.24
CA ASN A 163 -9.20 -2.31 29.65
C ASN A 163 -8.93 -1.26 28.55
N TYR A 164 -9.86 -1.17 27.61
CA TYR A 164 -9.77 -0.26 26.45
C TYR A 164 -9.78 1.21 26.87
N ASP A 165 -10.54 1.57 27.91
CA ASP A 165 -10.67 2.95 28.37
C ASP A 165 -9.35 3.44 28.95
N LEU A 166 -8.74 2.65 29.82
CA LEU A 166 -7.44 2.98 30.42
C LEU A 166 -6.33 3.03 29.38
N PHE A 167 -6.35 2.09 28.41
CA PHE A 167 -5.38 2.10 27.32
C PHE A 167 -5.52 3.36 26.46
N HIS A 168 -6.75 3.78 26.15
CA HIS A 168 -7.00 4.99 25.38
C HIS A 168 -6.66 6.26 26.14
N GLU A 169 -6.87 6.28 27.47
CA GLU A 169 -6.49 7.41 28.33
C GLU A 169 -4.97 7.60 28.35
N ASP A 170 -4.21 6.51 28.50
CA ASP A 170 -2.74 6.56 28.52
C ASP A 170 -2.15 6.83 27.11
N TYR A 171 -2.78 6.29 26.07
CA TYR A 171 -2.28 6.35 24.68
C TYR A 171 -3.33 6.84 23.69
N PRO A 172 -3.80 8.11 23.80
CA PRO A 172 -4.79 8.66 22.88
C PRO A 172 -4.25 8.81 21.45
N ASP A 173 -2.93 8.93 21.31
CA ASP A 173 -2.21 9.03 20.04
C ASP A 173 -0.85 8.35 20.16
N LEU A 174 -0.75 7.15 19.60
CA LEU A 174 0.48 6.36 19.68
C LEU A 174 1.66 7.02 18.95
N SER A 175 1.40 7.94 18.03
CA SER A 175 2.46 8.68 17.34
C SER A 175 3.24 9.61 18.30
N LYS A 176 2.66 9.91 19.47
CA LYS A 176 3.26 10.75 20.50
C LYS A 176 3.76 9.96 21.72
N ALA A 177 3.49 8.66 21.76
CA ALA A 177 3.85 7.78 22.86
C ALA A 177 5.19 7.07 22.58
N GLU A 178 6.25 7.83 22.29
CA GLU A 178 7.56 7.30 21.87
C GLU A 178 8.23 6.43 22.93
N ASP A 179 7.93 6.63 24.20
CA ASP A 179 8.48 5.83 25.31
C ASP A 179 7.86 4.42 25.36
N ALA A 180 6.61 4.28 24.93
CA ALA A 180 5.86 3.03 24.98
C ALA A 180 5.77 2.32 23.61
N PHE A 181 5.70 3.08 22.52
CA PHE A 181 5.56 2.55 21.17
C PHE A 181 6.54 3.23 20.20
N THR A 182 7.24 2.40 19.45
CA THR A 182 8.10 2.88 18.36
C THR A 182 7.39 2.73 17.03
N ALA A 183 7.33 3.83 16.27
CA ALA A 183 6.77 3.81 14.92
C ALA A 183 7.71 3.08 13.96
N ASN A 184 7.27 1.97 13.41
CA ASN A 184 7.96 1.23 12.37
C ASN A 184 7.41 1.63 11.01
N ARG A 185 8.16 2.46 10.30
CA ARG A 185 7.85 2.88 8.95
C ARG A 185 8.45 1.89 7.95
N THR A 186 7.60 1.27 7.17
CA THR A 186 7.99 0.38 6.08
C THR A 186 7.82 1.12 4.75
N GLN A 187 8.88 1.18 3.96
CA GLN A 187 8.90 1.74 2.61
C GLN A 187 9.30 0.64 1.65
N THR A 188 8.53 0.44 0.60
CA THR A 188 8.82 -0.58 -0.42
C THR A 188 8.78 0.07 -1.80
N MET A 189 9.86 -0.09 -2.55
CA MET A 189 9.95 0.29 -3.94
C MET A 189 10.07 -0.96 -4.80
N SER A 190 9.30 -1.03 -5.87
CA SER A 190 9.36 -2.13 -6.83
C SER A 190 9.47 -1.58 -8.25
N PHE A 191 10.29 -2.25 -9.03
CA PHE A 191 10.48 -1.95 -10.46
C PHE A 191 10.36 -3.25 -11.25
N THR A 192 9.62 -3.22 -12.34
CA THR A 192 9.49 -4.34 -13.26
C THR A 192 9.60 -3.85 -14.68
N GLN A 193 10.51 -4.42 -15.44
CA GLN A 193 10.68 -4.19 -16.86
C GLN A 193 10.42 -5.48 -17.63
N ARG A 194 9.58 -5.42 -18.64
CA ARG A 194 9.38 -6.48 -19.63
C ARG A 194 9.69 -5.94 -21.01
N LEU A 195 10.58 -6.60 -21.71
CA LEU A 195 10.90 -6.34 -23.11
C LEU A 195 10.58 -7.56 -23.95
N ARG A 196 10.06 -7.37 -25.13
CA ARG A 196 9.82 -8.40 -26.12
C ARG A 196 10.09 -7.83 -27.50
N PHE A 197 10.86 -8.56 -28.28
CA PHE A 197 11.10 -8.35 -29.68
C PHE A 197 10.39 -9.42 -30.47
N THR A 198 9.67 -9.04 -31.48
CA THR A 198 8.98 -9.97 -32.38
C THR A 198 9.45 -9.70 -33.77
N TYR A 199 9.89 -10.75 -34.47
CA TYR A 199 10.06 -10.80 -35.88
C TYR A 199 8.93 -11.58 -36.51
N ARG A 200 8.23 -11.04 -37.48
CA ARG A 200 7.12 -11.72 -38.13
C ARG A 200 7.15 -11.42 -39.65
N ASN A 201 7.23 -12.47 -40.43
CA ASN A 201 6.97 -12.45 -41.86
C ASN A 201 5.85 -13.44 -42.21
N ASP A 202 5.57 -13.61 -43.51
CA ASP A 202 4.47 -14.50 -43.98
C ASP A 202 4.64 -15.96 -43.62
N ILE A 203 5.84 -16.41 -43.25
CA ILE A 203 6.19 -17.82 -43.02
C ILE A 203 6.55 -18.11 -41.59
N VAL A 204 7.19 -17.17 -40.87
CA VAL A 204 7.80 -17.40 -39.55
C VAL A 204 7.49 -16.26 -38.60
N GLU A 205 7.17 -16.62 -37.36
CA GLU A 205 7.13 -15.69 -36.24
C GLU A 205 8.15 -16.09 -35.17
N LEU A 206 9.07 -15.19 -34.86
CA LEU A 206 10.07 -15.39 -33.79
C LEU A 206 9.86 -14.35 -32.70
N ILE A 207 9.78 -14.82 -31.47
CA ILE A 207 9.59 -13.97 -30.29
C ILE A 207 10.76 -14.19 -29.33
N ALA A 208 11.47 -13.10 -29.02
CA ALA A 208 12.48 -13.09 -27.97
C ALA A 208 12.14 -12.02 -26.93
N GLY A 209 12.28 -12.35 -25.66
CA GLY A 209 11.99 -11.37 -24.62
C GLY A 209 12.45 -11.77 -23.24
N GLY A 210 12.42 -10.80 -22.34
CA GLY A 210 12.82 -10.99 -20.96
C GLY A 210 12.01 -10.10 -20.01
N ARG A 211 12.08 -10.49 -18.73
CA ARG A 211 11.49 -9.74 -17.62
C ARG A 211 12.50 -9.61 -16.50
N THR A 212 12.71 -8.37 -16.06
CA THR A 212 13.48 -8.05 -14.85
C THR A 212 12.53 -7.54 -13.80
N ARG A 213 12.73 -7.98 -12.55
CA ARG A 213 12.00 -7.48 -11.39
C ARG A 213 12.99 -7.18 -10.27
N MET A 214 12.89 -5.98 -9.72
CA MET A 214 13.63 -5.54 -8.56
C MET A 214 12.64 -5.06 -7.51
N SER A 215 12.90 -5.38 -6.24
CA SER A 215 12.13 -4.86 -5.11
C SER A 215 13.08 -4.63 -3.95
N LYS A 216 12.90 -3.50 -3.27
CA LYS A 216 13.65 -3.15 -2.08
C LYS A 216 12.72 -2.57 -1.04
N SER A 217 12.88 -3.05 0.20
CA SER A 217 12.17 -2.53 1.36
C SER A 217 13.13 -1.95 2.37
N TRP A 218 12.72 -0.88 3.00
CA TRP A 218 13.42 -0.23 4.11
C TRP A 218 12.46 -0.17 5.30
N TYR A 219 13.02 -0.35 6.47
CA TYR A 219 12.30 -0.36 7.74
C TYR A 219 12.97 0.62 8.69
N THR A 220 12.20 1.39 9.46
CA THR A 220 12.76 2.27 10.49
C THR A 220 13.33 1.44 11.64
N ILE A 221 12.66 0.35 11.99
CA ILE A 221 13.19 -0.67 12.91
C ILE A 221 13.77 -1.76 12.02
N ALA A 222 15.09 -1.75 11.83
CA ALA A 222 15.77 -2.90 11.22
C ALA A 222 15.50 -4.11 12.11
N GLY A 223 14.99 -5.21 11.53
CA GLY A 223 14.69 -6.44 12.26
C GLY A 223 15.92 -6.95 12.99
N GLY A 224 16.17 -6.42 14.15
CA GLY A 224 17.04 -6.93 15.15
C GLY A 224 16.17 -7.81 16.03
N ASN A 225 16.52 -9.10 16.06
CA ASN A 225 16.02 -10.14 16.93
C ASN A 225 15.15 -9.64 18.09
N VAL A 226 13.86 -9.84 17.99
CA VAL A 226 12.98 -9.90 19.14
C VAL A 226 13.04 -11.32 19.66
#